data_b71b289d6e1902aaa03e9546dad0efba
#
_entry.id   b71b289d6e1902aaa03e9546dad0efba
#
_cell.length_a   1.000
_cell.length_b   1.000
_cell.length_c   1.000
_cell.angle_alpha   90.00
_cell.angle_beta   90.00
_cell.angle_gamma   90.00
#
_symmetry.space_group_name_H-M   'P 1'
#
loop_
_entity.id
_entity.type
_entity.pdbx_description
1 polymer ?
#
loop_
_entity_poly.entity_id
_entity_poly.type
_entity_poly.pdbx_seq_one_letter_code
_entity_poly.pdbx_strand_id
1 'polypeptide(L)'
;MGYQPHPVDLSGIKLDSMLQSDVEIISRNIHETWADQRVRAGWVYGAEDDPEQKIHRCLVEYDKLPESEKDIDRATVTQTIKMLLWMGYEIKKRSE
;
A
#
# COMPACT_ATOMS: atom_id res chain seq x y z
N MET A 1 -25.47 -15.00 4.90
CA MET A 1 -24.33 -15.29 4.03
C MET A 1 -23.41 -14.11 3.95
N GLY A 2 -22.12 -14.34 3.97
CA GLY A 2 -21.14 -13.30 3.93
C GLY A 2 -20.86 -12.80 2.52
N TYR A 3 -20.19 -11.65 2.46
CA TYR A 3 -19.67 -11.12 1.22
C TYR A 3 -18.55 -12.00 0.67
N GLN A 4 -18.60 -12.32 -0.61
CA GLN A 4 -17.53 -13.05 -1.29
C GLN A 4 -16.86 -12.12 -2.30
N PRO A 5 -15.61 -11.73 -2.05
CA PRO A 5 -14.92 -10.83 -2.97
C PRO A 5 -14.57 -11.51 -4.30
N HIS A 6 -14.66 -10.74 -5.37
CA HIS A 6 -14.34 -11.23 -6.72
C HIS A 6 -13.40 -10.22 -7.38
N PRO A 7 -12.13 -10.20 -6.99
CA PRO A 7 -11.20 -9.25 -7.60
C PRO A 7 -11.00 -9.57 -9.09
N VAL A 8 -10.67 -8.54 -9.84
CA VAL A 8 -10.31 -8.73 -11.25
C VAL A 8 -9.08 -9.63 -11.33
N ASP A 9 -9.09 -10.59 -12.26
CA ASP A 9 -7.94 -11.45 -12.49
C ASP A 9 -6.87 -10.68 -13.26
N LEU A 10 -5.82 -10.29 -12.58
CA LEU A 10 -4.70 -9.53 -13.13
C LEU A 10 -3.47 -10.38 -13.36
N SER A 11 -3.60 -11.72 -13.30
CA SER A 11 -2.47 -12.64 -13.39
C SER A 11 -1.73 -12.55 -14.73
N GLY A 12 -2.41 -12.13 -15.81
CA GLY A 12 -1.78 -11.95 -17.09
C GLY A 12 -1.05 -10.62 -17.28
N ILE A 13 -1.20 -9.71 -16.31
CA ILE A 13 -0.57 -8.39 -16.37
C ILE A 13 0.76 -8.46 -15.64
N LYS A 14 1.83 -8.04 -16.31
CA LYS A 14 3.16 -8.01 -15.69
C LYS A 14 3.68 -6.59 -15.65
N LEU A 15 4.29 -6.22 -14.54
CA LEU A 15 4.96 -4.94 -14.41
C LEU A 15 6.35 -5.05 -15.04
N ASP A 16 6.77 -4.01 -15.76
CA ASP A 16 8.14 -3.96 -16.21
C ASP A 16 9.09 -3.75 -15.02
N SER A 17 10.38 -3.91 -15.26
CA SER A 17 11.38 -3.87 -14.19
C SER A 17 11.44 -2.51 -13.50
N MET A 18 11.19 -1.43 -14.23
CA MET A 18 11.20 -0.09 -13.66
C MET A 18 10.03 0.11 -12.70
N LEU A 19 8.83 -0.29 -13.12
CA LEU A 19 7.66 -0.21 -12.25
C LEU A 19 7.84 -1.09 -11.02
N GLN A 20 8.38 -2.31 -11.19
CA GLN A 20 8.63 -3.19 -10.06
C GLN A 20 9.58 -2.57 -9.04
N SER A 21 10.65 -1.93 -9.51
CA SER A 21 11.61 -1.32 -8.59
C SER A 21 11.02 -0.12 -7.85
N ASP A 22 10.02 0.55 -8.46
CA ASP A 22 9.40 1.71 -7.83
C ASP A 22 8.28 1.34 -6.85
N VAL A 23 7.85 0.08 -6.82
CA VAL A 23 6.80 -0.36 -5.89
C VAL A 23 7.17 -0.05 -4.44
N GLU A 24 8.43 -0.27 -4.07
CA GLU A 24 8.87 -0.03 -2.69
C GLU A 24 8.78 1.44 -2.31
N ILE A 25 9.16 2.33 -3.23
CA ILE A 25 9.09 3.78 -2.99
C ILE A 25 7.64 4.21 -2.81
N ILE A 26 6.75 3.70 -3.66
CA ILE A 26 5.33 4.03 -3.59
C ILE A 26 4.71 3.47 -2.31
N SER A 27 5.08 2.24 -1.95
CA SER A 27 4.56 1.61 -0.72
C SER A 27 4.95 2.39 0.52
N ARG A 28 6.18 2.89 0.57
CA ARG A 28 6.64 3.75 1.66
C ARG A 28 5.78 5.01 1.75
N ASN A 29 5.47 5.63 0.62
CA ASN A 29 4.64 6.83 0.62
C ASN A 29 3.19 6.54 1.00
N ILE A 30 2.67 5.39 0.62
CA ILE A 30 1.34 4.94 1.04
C ILE A 30 1.28 4.88 2.56
N HIS A 31 2.28 4.26 3.17
CA HIS A 31 2.35 4.18 4.63
C HIS A 31 2.45 5.56 5.28
N GLU A 32 3.30 6.43 4.73
CA GLU A 32 3.45 7.80 5.26
C GLU A 32 2.14 8.58 5.17
N THR A 33 1.41 8.44 4.08
CA THR A 33 0.12 9.10 3.90
C THR A 33 -0.90 8.60 4.91
N TRP A 34 -0.97 7.29 5.09
CA TRP A 34 -1.86 6.69 6.08
C TRP A 34 -1.51 7.17 7.48
N ALA A 35 -0.23 7.13 7.84
CA ALA A 35 0.23 7.54 9.17
C ALA A 35 -0.07 9.01 9.43
N ASP A 36 0.16 9.87 8.44
CA ASP A 36 -0.12 11.30 8.57
C ASP A 36 -1.60 11.54 8.89
N GLN A 37 -2.49 10.85 8.18
CA GLN A 37 -3.94 10.97 8.42
C GLN A 37 -4.31 10.52 9.83
N ARG A 38 -3.71 9.44 10.30
CA ARG A 38 -3.96 8.94 11.65
C ARG A 38 -3.47 9.91 12.71
N VAL A 39 -2.26 10.41 12.55
CA VAL A 39 -1.70 11.39 13.51
C VAL A 39 -2.56 12.64 13.57
N ARG A 40 -3.01 13.14 12.42
CA ARG A 40 -3.90 14.30 12.37
C ARG A 40 -5.24 14.05 13.06
N ALA A 41 -5.70 12.80 13.06
CA ALA A 41 -6.93 12.42 13.75
C ALA A 41 -6.73 12.12 15.23
N GLY A 42 -5.51 12.29 15.74
CA GLY A 42 -5.21 12.14 17.16
C GLY A 42 -4.71 10.76 17.57
N TRP A 43 -4.39 9.89 16.58
CA TRP A 43 -3.85 8.57 16.88
C TRP A 43 -2.39 8.64 17.30
N VAL A 44 -1.98 7.73 18.17
CA VAL A 44 -0.60 7.61 18.65
C VAL A 44 -0.15 6.16 18.55
N TYR A 45 1.16 5.97 18.58
CA TYR A 45 1.75 4.65 18.60
C TYR A 45 1.54 3.98 19.96
N GLY A 46 1.31 2.67 19.95
CA GLY A 46 1.35 1.82 21.12
C GLY A 46 1.60 0.40 20.66
N ALA A 47 2.14 -0.44 21.56
CA ALA A 47 2.53 -1.80 21.21
C ALA A 47 1.34 -2.68 20.81
N GLU A 48 0.16 -2.35 21.30
CA GLU A 48 -1.06 -3.09 20.97
C GLU A 48 -2.12 -2.11 20.47
N ASP A 49 -2.83 -2.52 19.43
CA ASP A 49 -3.90 -1.71 18.87
C ASP A 49 -5.01 -1.50 19.89
N ASP A 50 -5.48 -0.27 19.99
CA ASP A 50 -6.62 0.08 20.84
C ASP A 50 -7.40 1.19 20.15
N PRO A 51 -8.36 0.83 19.28
CA PRO A 51 -9.11 1.84 18.51
C PRO A 51 -9.89 2.83 19.39
N GLU A 52 -10.36 2.41 20.53
CA GLU A 52 -11.10 3.31 21.44
C GLU A 52 -10.21 4.44 21.96
N GLN A 53 -8.93 4.16 22.18
CA GLN A 53 -7.98 5.16 22.64
C GLN A 53 -7.15 5.72 21.50
N LYS A 54 -7.44 5.33 20.27
CA LYS A 54 -6.71 5.76 19.06
C LYS A 54 -5.23 5.40 19.15
N ILE A 55 -4.96 4.15 19.45
CA ILE A 55 -3.60 3.60 19.53
C ILE A 55 -3.42 2.58 18.41
N HIS A 56 -2.33 2.70 17.67
CA HIS A 56 -2.03 1.76 16.57
C HIS A 56 -0.56 1.38 16.58
N ARG A 57 -0.32 0.06 16.51
CA ARG A 57 1.04 -0.47 16.56
C ARG A 57 1.84 -0.18 15.28
N CYS A 58 1.17 0.12 14.18
CA CYS A 58 1.84 0.41 12.92
C CYS A 58 2.18 1.89 12.70
N LEU A 59 1.96 2.75 13.72
CA LEU A 59 2.37 4.15 13.65
C LEU A 59 3.86 4.27 13.94
N VAL A 60 4.66 3.69 13.07
CA VAL A 60 6.12 3.70 13.10
C VAL A 60 6.63 3.97 11.68
N GLU A 61 7.91 4.23 11.55
CA GLU A 61 8.52 4.39 10.23
C GLU A 61 8.35 3.11 9.41
N TYR A 62 8.18 3.26 8.11
CA TYR A 62 7.97 2.13 7.21
C TYR A 62 9.01 1.03 7.41
N ASP A 63 10.28 1.41 7.54
CA ASP A 63 11.37 0.44 7.69
C ASP A 63 11.26 -0.40 8.97
N LYS A 64 10.50 0.07 9.94
CA LYS A 64 10.29 -0.65 11.21
C LYS A 64 9.05 -1.54 11.20
N LEU A 65 8.27 -1.50 10.12
CA LEU A 65 7.11 -2.39 10.01
C LEU A 65 7.56 -3.83 9.81
N PRO A 66 6.80 -4.81 10.32
CA PRO A 66 7.01 -6.20 9.94
C PRO A 66 6.85 -6.38 8.44
N GLU A 67 7.55 -7.36 7.86
CA GLU A 67 7.45 -7.63 6.43
C GLU A 67 6.00 -7.92 6.01
N SER A 68 5.22 -8.58 6.86
CA SER A 68 3.82 -8.87 6.55
C SER A 68 2.99 -7.59 6.33
N GLU A 69 3.28 -6.53 7.10
CA GLU A 69 2.58 -5.25 6.93
C GLU A 69 3.08 -4.51 5.69
N LYS A 70 4.38 -4.56 5.42
CA LYS A 70 4.94 -3.98 4.19
C LYS A 70 4.35 -4.67 2.96
N ASP A 71 4.16 -5.99 3.03
CA ASP A 71 3.61 -6.76 1.91
C ASP A 71 2.18 -6.37 1.59
N ILE A 72 1.41 -5.97 2.59
CA ILE A 72 0.05 -5.47 2.35
C ILE A 72 0.10 -4.19 1.49
N ASP A 73 1.00 -3.27 1.84
CA ASP A 73 1.17 -2.04 1.07
C ASP A 73 1.69 -2.33 -0.34
N ARG A 74 2.67 -3.23 -0.45
CA ARG A 74 3.23 -3.64 -1.74
C ARG A 74 2.16 -4.25 -2.65
N ALA A 75 1.31 -5.11 -2.09
CA ALA A 75 0.24 -5.73 -2.84
C ALA A 75 -0.77 -4.69 -3.33
N THR A 76 -1.12 -3.73 -2.50
CA THR A 76 -2.03 -2.66 -2.87
C THR A 76 -1.48 -1.84 -4.04
N VAL A 77 -0.21 -1.46 -3.96
CA VAL A 77 0.45 -0.71 -5.03
C VAL A 77 0.49 -1.52 -6.32
N THR A 78 0.95 -2.77 -6.23
CA THR A 78 1.08 -3.63 -7.39
C THR A 78 -0.26 -3.85 -8.08
N GLN A 79 -1.30 -4.15 -7.31
CA GLN A 79 -2.63 -4.38 -7.88
C GLN A 79 -3.21 -3.11 -8.50
N THR A 80 -2.95 -1.96 -7.90
CA THR A 80 -3.42 -0.68 -8.43
C THR A 80 -2.78 -0.38 -9.79
N ILE A 81 -1.47 -0.56 -9.89
CA ILE A 81 -0.75 -0.35 -11.16
C ILE A 81 -1.23 -1.32 -12.22
N LYS A 82 -1.35 -2.60 -11.86
CA LYS A 82 -1.85 -3.61 -12.79
C LYS A 82 -3.26 -3.31 -13.26
N MET A 83 -4.10 -2.77 -12.38
CA MET A 83 -5.46 -2.41 -12.75
C MET A 83 -5.47 -1.30 -13.79
N LEU A 84 -4.60 -0.31 -13.66
CA LEU A 84 -4.47 0.75 -14.66
C LEU A 84 -4.07 0.19 -16.01
N LEU A 85 -3.09 -0.73 -16.03
CA LEU A 85 -2.65 -1.37 -17.28
C LEU A 85 -3.77 -2.20 -17.89
N TRP A 86 -4.51 -2.93 -17.05
CA TRP A 86 -5.63 -3.73 -17.50
C TRP A 86 -6.74 -2.86 -18.13
N MET A 87 -6.93 -1.66 -17.62
CA MET A 87 -7.92 -0.70 -18.14
C MET A 87 -7.46 -0.06 -19.44
N GLY A 88 -6.24 -0.31 -19.89
CA GLY A 88 -5.72 0.20 -21.16
C GLY A 88 -4.80 1.41 -21.03
N TYR A 89 -4.46 1.82 -19.82
CA TYR A 89 -3.49 2.90 -19.66
C TYR A 89 -2.09 2.44 -19.96
N GLU A 90 -1.29 3.30 -20.53
CA GLU A 90 0.14 3.11 -20.68
C GLU A 90 0.85 3.93 -19.62
N ILE A 91 1.83 3.35 -18.95
CA ILE A 91 2.58 4.03 -17.92
C ILE A 91 4.02 4.15 -18.40
N LYS A 92 4.47 5.37 -18.60
CA LYS A 92 5.83 5.65 -19.06
C LYS A 92 6.49 6.61 -18.12
N LYS A 93 7.73 6.31 -17.75
CA LYS A 93 8.53 7.24 -17.00
C LYS A 93 9.01 8.33 -17.95
N ARG A 94 8.80 9.58 -17.56
CA ARG A 94 9.22 10.72 -18.36
C ARG A 94 10.75 10.72 -18.45
N SER A 95 11.29 10.94 -19.64
CA SER A 95 12.72 11.10 -19.79
C SER A 95 13.09 12.57 -19.63
N GLU A 96 14.19 12.81 -18.94
CA GLU A 96 14.68 14.14 -18.64
C GLU A 96 15.72 14.57 -19.67
#